data_412e4fe74bcb56a18591bc75d5a1aedf
#
_entry.id   412e4fe74bcb56a18591bc75d5a1aedf
#
_cell.length_a   1.000
_cell.length_b   1.000
_cell.length_c   1.000
_cell.angle_alpha   90.00
_cell.angle_beta   90.00
_cell.angle_gamma   90.00
#
_symmetry.space_group_name_H-M   'P 1'
#
loop_
_entity.id
_entity.type
_entity.pdbx_description
1 polymer ?
#
loop_
_entity_poly.entity_id
_entity_poly.type
_entity_poly.pdbx_seq_one_letter_code
_entity_poly.pdbx_strand_id
1 'polypeptide(L)'
;SQWLQGDEYDSVMNYPLLSGIHDFFLDQTMKKEEFEYMVNRCYTMYMQQNNNVLFNLLDSHDTERLINRLHNLDIFYQQLSILFTLPGSPCIYYGTEIAMEGAHDPDCRRCMPWSEIESDENQERIGTINRLIMLRRNEKTCRSPHFHFPNTYENGRCVEYVKIDEEGNKIEVLLNASNENVRVKGEGEILFARKFDGDILGANGTLIRKIGVTIQ
;
A
#
# COMPACT_ATOMS: atom_id res chain seq x y z
N SER A 1 -1.88 -17.19 -16.98
CA SER A 1 -1.46 -16.73 -18.33
C SER A 1 -0.38 -17.65 -18.86
N GLN A 2 -0.44 -17.98 -20.16
CA GLN A 2 0.59 -18.81 -20.81
C GLN A 2 1.99 -18.18 -20.74
N TRP A 3 2.06 -16.86 -20.62
CA TRP A 3 3.30 -16.08 -20.58
C TRP A 3 4.05 -16.13 -19.22
N LEU A 4 3.44 -16.68 -18.19
CA LEU A 4 3.98 -16.73 -16.82
C LEU A 4 4.10 -18.19 -16.32
N GLN A 5 4.56 -19.08 -17.19
CA GLN A 5 4.76 -20.50 -16.87
C GLN A 5 6.23 -20.84 -16.55
N GLY A 6 7.07 -19.81 -16.46
CA GLY A 6 8.49 -19.96 -16.08
C GLY A 6 9.47 -20.08 -17.24
N ASP A 7 9.00 -19.91 -18.46
CA ASP A 7 9.79 -20.03 -19.69
C ASP A 7 9.90 -18.72 -20.49
N GLU A 8 9.06 -17.72 -20.21
CA GLU A 8 9.05 -16.45 -20.94
C GLU A 8 9.21 -15.24 -20.01
N TYR A 9 8.22 -14.99 -19.12
CA TYR A 9 8.25 -13.84 -18.21
C TYR A 9 8.21 -14.28 -16.75
N ASP A 10 9.03 -13.65 -15.92
CA ASP A 10 9.04 -13.85 -14.48
C ASP A 10 7.94 -13.04 -13.77
N SER A 11 7.54 -11.91 -14.34
CA SER A 11 6.60 -10.96 -13.73
C SER A 11 5.74 -10.24 -14.76
N VAL A 12 4.67 -9.62 -14.27
CA VAL A 12 3.80 -8.70 -15.02
C VAL A 12 3.42 -7.51 -14.14
N MET A 13 3.05 -6.40 -14.78
CA MET A 13 2.47 -5.24 -14.10
C MET A 13 1.10 -5.59 -13.52
N ASN A 14 0.94 -5.35 -12.22
CA ASN A 14 -0.26 -5.73 -11.46
C ASN A 14 -1.35 -4.65 -11.54
N TYR A 15 -1.80 -4.34 -12.76
CA TYR A 15 -2.91 -3.39 -12.96
C TYR A 15 -4.24 -3.82 -12.28
N PRO A 16 -4.57 -5.11 -12.14
CA PRO A 16 -5.75 -5.51 -11.38
C PRO A 16 -5.70 -5.02 -9.92
N LEU A 17 -4.53 -5.07 -9.26
CA LEU A 17 -4.37 -4.55 -7.91
C LEU A 17 -4.53 -3.02 -7.88
N LEU A 18 -3.91 -2.31 -8.83
CA LEU A 18 -4.06 -0.86 -8.98
C LEU A 18 -5.53 -0.47 -9.10
N SER A 19 -6.27 -1.10 -10.02
CA SER A 19 -7.71 -0.81 -10.22
C SER A 19 -8.51 -1.03 -8.95
N GLY A 20 -8.33 -2.18 -8.28
CA GLY A 20 -9.07 -2.48 -7.06
C GLY A 20 -8.74 -1.54 -5.89
N ILE A 21 -7.48 -1.08 -5.77
CA ILE A 21 -7.11 -0.06 -4.80
C ILE A 21 -7.87 1.25 -5.10
N HIS A 22 -7.94 1.67 -6.36
CA HIS A 22 -8.67 2.87 -6.74
C HIS A 22 -10.17 2.73 -6.51
N ASP A 23 -10.78 1.62 -6.92
CA ASP A 23 -12.23 1.37 -6.75
C ASP A 23 -12.62 1.41 -5.26
N PHE A 24 -11.76 0.92 -4.37
CA PHE A 24 -12.03 0.95 -2.95
C PHE A 24 -11.71 2.31 -2.31
N PHE A 25 -10.49 2.82 -2.43
CA PHE A 25 -10.05 4.01 -1.67
C PHE A 25 -10.50 5.33 -2.29
N LEU A 26 -10.68 5.40 -3.61
CA LEU A 26 -11.00 6.63 -4.32
C LEU A 26 -12.46 6.68 -4.73
N ASP A 27 -12.90 5.79 -5.60
CA ASP A 27 -14.25 5.84 -6.19
C ASP A 27 -15.32 5.34 -5.23
N GLN A 28 -14.93 4.59 -4.19
CA GLN A 28 -15.80 4.00 -3.17
C GLN A 28 -16.93 3.13 -3.75
N THR A 29 -16.70 2.58 -4.94
CA THR A 29 -17.64 1.70 -5.64
C THR A 29 -17.56 0.25 -5.16
N MET A 30 -16.45 -0.12 -4.52
CA MET A 30 -16.13 -1.46 -4.04
C MET A 30 -16.35 -1.57 -2.52
N LYS A 31 -17.00 -2.63 -2.06
CA LYS A 31 -17.12 -2.98 -0.63
C LYS A 31 -15.84 -3.61 -0.11
N LYS A 32 -15.69 -3.64 1.22
CA LYS A 32 -14.51 -4.23 1.87
C LYS A 32 -14.30 -5.69 1.48
N GLU A 33 -15.34 -6.50 1.52
CA GLU A 33 -15.29 -7.92 1.17
C GLU A 33 -14.91 -8.15 -0.30
N GLU A 34 -15.35 -7.27 -1.19
CA GLU A 34 -15.00 -7.31 -2.61
C GLU A 34 -13.53 -6.92 -2.82
N PHE A 35 -13.03 -5.93 -2.07
CA PHE A 35 -11.62 -5.52 -2.06
C PHE A 35 -10.73 -6.67 -1.56
N GLU A 36 -11.06 -7.28 -0.43
CA GLU A 36 -10.33 -8.41 0.13
C GLU A 36 -10.29 -9.60 -0.85
N TYR A 37 -11.43 -9.91 -1.48
CA TYR A 37 -11.51 -10.94 -2.52
C TYR A 37 -10.63 -10.58 -3.73
N MET A 38 -10.69 -9.34 -4.20
CA MET A 38 -9.89 -8.86 -5.33
C MET A 38 -8.38 -8.96 -5.01
N VAL A 39 -7.94 -8.53 -3.83
CA VAL A 39 -6.54 -8.65 -3.41
C VAL A 39 -6.11 -10.12 -3.38
N ASN A 40 -6.88 -11.00 -2.73
CA ASN A 40 -6.58 -12.44 -2.71
C ASN A 40 -6.49 -13.00 -4.13
N ARG A 41 -7.40 -12.62 -5.02
CA ARG A 41 -7.39 -13.05 -6.41
C ARG A 41 -6.12 -12.62 -7.14
N CYS A 42 -5.62 -11.40 -6.94
CA CYS A 42 -4.38 -10.92 -7.54
C CYS A 42 -3.19 -11.83 -7.21
N TYR A 43 -3.16 -12.38 -5.99
CA TYR A 43 -2.07 -13.24 -5.51
C TYR A 43 -2.34 -14.75 -5.63
N THR A 44 -3.40 -15.13 -6.34
CA THR A 44 -3.72 -16.53 -6.67
C THR A 44 -3.87 -16.79 -8.17
N MET A 45 -3.70 -15.75 -9.00
CA MET A 45 -3.83 -15.87 -10.47
C MET A 45 -2.66 -16.59 -11.14
N TYR A 46 -1.48 -16.55 -10.52
CA TYR A 46 -0.25 -17.07 -11.07
C TYR A 46 0.42 -18.03 -10.10
N MET A 47 1.49 -18.69 -10.55
CA MET A 47 2.34 -19.51 -9.68
C MET A 47 2.95 -18.63 -8.56
N GLN A 48 3.24 -19.23 -7.41
CA GLN A 48 3.71 -18.47 -6.23
C GLN A 48 4.98 -17.66 -6.52
N GLN A 49 5.94 -18.20 -7.27
CA GLN A 49 7.16 -17.49 -7.64
C GLN A 49 6.89 -16.22 -8.45
N ASN A 50 5.90 -16.24 -9.35
CA ASN A 50 5.49 -15.05 -10.10
C ASN A 50 4.76 -14.05 -9.21
N ASN A 51 3.88 -14.54 -8.31
CA ASN A 51 3.16 -13.69 -7.34
C ASN A 51 4.13 -12.96 -6.40
N ASN A 52 5.26 -13.58 -6.06
CA ASN A 52 6.28 -12.99 -5.18
C ASN A 52 7.02 -11.81 -5.83
N VAL A 53 6.99 -11.72 -7.16
CA VAL A 53 7.69 -10.68 -7.94
C VAL A 53 6.77 -9.85 -8.83
N LEU A 54 5.44 -9.97 -8.65
CA LEU A 54 4.48 -9.12 -9.36
C LEU A 54 4.88 -7.65 -9.26
N PHE A 55 4.90 -6.96 -10.39
CA PHE A 55 5.29 -5.56 -10.47
C PHE A 55 4.11 -4.68 -10.04
N ASN A 56 4.07 -4.36 -8.74
CA ASN A 56 3.01 -3.56 -8.15
C ASN A 56 3.27 -2.08 -8.36
N LEU A 57 2.25 -1.34 -8.78
CA LEU A 57 2.32 0.09 -9.06
C LEU A 57 1.01 0.77 -8.65
N LEU A 58 1.06 2.09 -8.44
CA LEU A 58 -0.11 2.91 -8.12
C LEU A 58 -0.35 3.99 -9.19
N ASP A 59 0.68 4.30 -9.96
CA ASP A 59 0.63 5.16 -11.15
C ASP A 59 1.75 4.75 -12.12
N SER A 60 1.67 5.26 -13.34
CA SER A 60 2.64 4.99 -14.40
C SER A 60 2.58 6.07 -15.48
N HIS A 61 3.39 5.91 -16.53
CA HIS A 61 3.34 6.74 -17.72
C HIS A 61 2.05 6.57 -18.56
N ASP A 62 1.25 5.54 -18.27
CA ASP A 62 -0.03 5.25 -18.97
C ASP A 62 -1.26 5.63 -18.13
N THR A 63 -1.05 6.17 -16.92
CA THR A 63 -2.13 6.54 -16.01
C THR A 63 -1.96 7.98 -15.55
N GLU A 64 -3.03 8.57 -15.02
CA GLU A 64 -2.89 9.80 -14.23
C GLU A 64 -1.98 9.54 -13.01
N ARG A 65 -1.29 10.61 -12.58
CA ARG A 65 -0.49 10.57 -11.36
C ARG A 65 -1.36 10.27 -10.14
N LEU A 66 -0.84 9.50 -9.20
CA LEU A 66 -1.58 9.06 -8.02
C LEU A 66 -2.21 10.23 -7.27
N ILE A 67 -1.43 11.28 -6.96
CA ILE A 67 -1.93 12.44 -6.21
C ILE A 67 -2.98 13.23 -7.00
N ASN A 68 -2.90 13.28 -8.31
CA ASN A 68 -3.85 13.98 -9.17
C ASN A 68 -5.26 13.38 -9.06
N ARG A 69 -5.35 12.08 -8.84
CA ARG A 69 -6.62 11.37 -8.63
C ARG A 69 -7.13 11.51 -7.20
N LEU A 70 -6.24 11.56 -6.21
CA LEU A 70 -6.61 11.50 -4.79
C LEU A 70 -6.89 12.86 -4.16
N HIS A 71 -6.14 13.90 -4.53
CA HIS A 71 -6.18 15.24 -3.92
C HIS A 71 -6.08 15.20 -2.37
N ASN A 72 -5.56 14.11 -1.80
CA ASN A 72 -5.47 13.86 -0.36
C ASN A 72 -4.23 13.04 -0.03
N LEU A 73 -3.30 13.65 0.71
CA LEU A 73 -2.03 13.02 1.08
C LEU A 73 -2.20 11.85 2.06
N ASP A 74 -3.22 11.83 2.90
CA ASP A 74 -3.40 10.72 3.83
C ASP A 74 -3.84 9.46 3.09
N ILE A 75 -4.77 9.59 2.12
CA ILE A 75 -5.18 8.48 1.25
C ILE A 75 -4.00 8.05 0.34
N PHE A 76 -3.21 9.00 -0.13
CA PHE A 76 -1.98 8.73 -0.88
C PHE A 76 -1.02 7.84 -0.09
N TYR A 77 -0.76 8.16 1.19
CA TYR A 77 0.09 7.34 2.04
C TYR A 77 -0.54 6.01 2.44
N GLN A 78 -1.87 5.91 2.54
CA GLN A 78 -2.56 4.62 2.70
C GLN A 78 -2.25 3.69 1.52
N GLN A 79 -2.39 4.18 0.30
CA GLN A 79 -2.12 3.37 -0.89
C GLN A 79 -0.64 2.99 -1.02
N LEU A 80 0.28 3.90 -0.70
CA LEU A 80 1.70 3.57 -0.62
C LEU A 80 1.99 2.51 0.45
N SER A 81 1.31 2.56 1.59
CA SER A 81 1.46 1.54 2.62
C SER A 81 1.05 0.14 2.11
N ILE A 82 -0.01 0.05 1.32
CA ILE A 82 -0.40 -1.19 0.63
C ILE A 82 0.71 -1.64 -0.33
N LEU A 83 1.21 -0.72 -1.16
CA LEU A 83 2.26 -1.01 -2.14
C LEU A 83 3.51 -1.61 -1.47
N PHE A 84 3.91 -1.07 -0.32
CA PHE A 84 5.12 -1.51 0.38
C PHE A 84 4.94 -2.72 1.29
N THR A 85 3.71 -3.12 1.61
CA THR A 85 3.45 -4.23 2.55
C THR A 85 2.84 -5.46 1.91
N LEU A 86 2.14 -5.36 0.78
CA LEU A 86 1.68 -6.55 0.04
C LEU A 86 2.84 -7.27 -0.68
N PRO A 87 2.68 -8.56 -1.03
CA PRO A 87 3.67 -9.32 -1.80
C PRO A 87 3.95 -8.67 -3.16
N GLY A 88 5.10 -8.99 -3.75
CA GLY A 88 5.51 -8.48 -5.06
C GLY A 88 6.62 -7.43 -4.97
N SER A 89 6.94 -6.81 -6.10
CA SER A 89 7.96 -5.78 -6.26
C SER A 89 7.30 -4.41 -6.36
N PRO A 90 7.40 -3.56 -5.33
CA PRO A 90 6.83 -2.22 -5.38
C PRO A 90 7.58 -1.35 -6.39
N CYS A 91 6.85 -0.66 -7.24
CA CYS A 91 7.37 0.33 -8.17
C CYS A 91 6.79 1.71 -7.85
N ILE A 92 7.65 2.70 -7.75
CA ILE A 92 7.29 4.12 -7.68
C ILE A 92 7.65 4.75 -9.02
N TYR A 93 6.68 5.33 -9.69
CA TYR A 93 6.91 6.12 -10.88
C TYR A 93 7.60 7.44 -10.48
N TYR A 94 8.57 7.92 -11.29
CA TYR A 94 9.32 9.16 -10.95
C TYR A 94 8.37 10.32 -10.64
N GLY A 95 8.69 11.11 -9.63
CA GLY A 95 7.87 12.24 -9.17
C GLY A 95 6.75 11.84 -8.20
N THR A 96 6.38 10.58 -8.09
CA THR A 96 5.41 10.12 -7.07
C THR A 96 5.96 10.35 -5.66
N GLU A 97 7.29 10.27 -5.48
CA GLU A 97 7.97 10.53 -4.20
C GLU A 97 7.80 11.96 -3.67
N ILE A 98 7.45 12.90 -4.54
CA ILE A 98 7.14 14.29 -4.20
C ILE A 98 5.65 14.62 -4.40
N ALA A 99 4.81 13.62 -4.62
CA ALA A 99 3.40 13.78 -4.97
C ALA A 99 3.21 14.70 -6.20
N MET A 100 4.02 14.49 -7.23
CA MET A 100 3.96 15.27 -8.48
C MET A 100 2.61 15.05 -9.16
N GLU A 101 1.95 16.15 -9.52
CA GLU A 101 0.69 16.13 -10.24
C GLU A 101 0.88 15.86 -11.74
N GLY A 102 -0.16 15.31 -12.37
CA GLY A 102 -0.23 15.07 -13.80
C GLY A 102 -1.50 14.31 -14.18
N ALA A 103 -2.25 14.85 -15.12
CA ALA A 103 -3.46 14.24 -15.68
C ALA A 103 -3.10 13.13 -16.69
N HIS A 104 -4.02 12.74 -17.56
CA HIS A 104 -3.79 11.75 -18.62
C HIS A 104 -2.63 12.13 -19.55
N ASP A 105 -2.08 11.11 -20.23
CA ASP A 105 -1.03 11.28 -21.24
C ASP A 105 -1.37 12.44 -22.22
N PRO A 106 -0.43 13.34 -22.52
CA PRO A 106 1.00 13.32 -22.12
C PRO A 106 1.32 14.00 -20.77
N ASP A 107 0.33 14.54 -20.07
CA ASP A 107 0.53 15.37 -18.88
C ASP A 107 1.16 14.59 -17.69
N CYS A 108 0.86 13.30 -17.55
CA CYS A 108 1.50 12.42 -16.56
C CYS A 108 3.02 12.26 -16.77
N ARG A 109 3.55 12.65 -17.93
CA ARG A 109 4.97 12.54 -18.30
C ARG A 109 5.73 13.86 -18.23
N ARG A 110 5.27 14.83 -17.43
CA ARG A 110 5.98 16.09 -17.18
C ARG A 110 7.41 15.84 -16.72
N CYS A 111 8.32 16.77 -17.02
CA CYS A 111 9.67 16.71 -16.50
C CYS A 111 9.69 16.77 -14.97
N MET A 112 10.67 16.07 -14.36
CA MET A 112 10.91 16.15 -12.93
C MET A 112 11.22 17.60 -12.51
N PRO A 113 10.50 18.16 -11.53
CA PRO A 113 10.73 19.53 -11.06
C PRO A 113 11.92 19.58 -10.09
N TRP A 114 13.13 19.40 -10.61
CA TRP A 114 14.36 19.30 -9.82
C TRP A 114 14.59 20.47 -8.87
N SER A 115 14.15 21.68 -9.25
CA SER A 115 14.27 22.87 -8.39
C SER A 115 13.38 22.86 -7.16
N GLU A 116 12.36 22.02 -7.14
CA GLU A 116 11.37 21.94 -6.04
C GLU A 116 11.69 20.82 -5.04
N ILE A 117 12.62 19.93 -5.38
CA ILE A 117 12.94 18.76 -4.54
C ILE A 117 13.41 19.17 -3.14
N GLU A 118 14.21 20.25 -3.06
CA GLU A 118 14.79 20.73 -1.80
C GLU A 118 13.79 21.51 -0.92
N SER A 119 12.55 21.69 -1.35
CA SER A 119 11.54 22.33 -0.50
C SER A 119 11.23 21.47 0.74
N ASP A 120 10.96 22.11 1.87
CA ASP A 120 10.65 21.43 3.14
C ASP A 120 9.50 20.43 2.97
N GLU A 121 8.49 20.81 2.18
CA GLU A 121 7.32 19.95 1.90
C GLU A 121 7.71 18.68 1.13
N ASN A 122 8.53 18.81 0.08
CA ASN A 122 8.96 17.65 -0.71
C ASN A 122 9.96 16.78 0.06
N GLN A 123 10.82 17.37 0.87
CA GLN A 123 11.70 16.63 1.77
C GLN A 123 10.91 15.83 2.82
N GLU A 124 9.81 16.37 3.36
CA GLU A 124 8.91 15.62 4.24
C GLU A 124 8.23 14.43 3.53
N ARG A 125 7.76 14.65 2.28
CA ARG A 125 7.16 13.60 1.45
C ARG A 125 8.16 12.49 1.17
N ILE A 126 9.34 12.82 0.67
CA ILE A 126 10.45 11.88 0.42
C ILE A 126 10.80 11.14 1.73
N GLY A 127 10.93 11.84 2.84
CA GLY A 127 11.22 11.25 4.14
C GLY A 127 10.15 10.25 4.58
N THR A 128 8.88 10.53 4.31
CA THR A 128 7.75 9.62 4.63
C THR A 128 7.81 8.35 3.77
N ILE A 129 8.06 8.49 2.47
CA ILE A 129 8.20 7.33 1.57
C ILE A 129 9.45 6.53 1.91
N ASN A 130 10.56 7.17 2.25
CA ASN A 130 11.77 6.49 2.71
C ASN A 130 11.51 5.64 3.96
N ARG A 131 10.68 6.09 4.90
CA ARG A 131 10.29 5.27 6.06
C ARG A 131 9.56 3.99 5.63
N LEU A 132 8.66 4.05 4.65
CA LEU A 132 7.97 2.87 4.11
C LEU A 132 8.94 1.94 3.35
N ILE A 133 9.88 2.48 2.58
CA ILE A 133 10.94 1.73 1.90
C ILE A 133 11.80 0.99 2.94
N MET A 134 12.27 1.70 3.97
CA MET A 134 13.11 1.13 5.03
C MET A 134 12.35 0.09 5.86
N LEU A 135 11.07 0.33 6.14
CA LEU A 135 10.20 -0.67 6.77
C LEU A 135 10.21 -1.97 5.96
N ARG A 136 9.93 -1.91 4.65
CA ARG A 136 9.94 -3.11 3.80
C ARG A 136 11.33 -3.77 3.73
N ARG A 137 12.41 -2.99 3.71
CA ARG A 137 13.78 -3.53 3.66
C ARG A 137 14.18 -4.23 4.95
N ASN A 138 13.84 -3.65 6.09
CA ASN A 138 14.28 -4.13 7.40
C ASN A 138 13.37 -5.23 7.95
N GLU A 139 12.07 -5.18 7.66
CA GLU A 139 11.09 -6.15 8.13
C GLU A 139 10.87 -7.26 7.10
N LYS A 140 11.42 -8.45 7.35
CA LYS A 140 11.22 -9.63 6.50
C LYS A 140 9.74 -9.95 6.30
N THR A 141 8.96 -9.81 7.35
CA THR A 141 7.52 -10.09 7.37
C THR A 141 6.76 -9.26 6.34
N CYS A 142 7.17 -8.00 6.06
CA CYS A 142 6.58 -7.19 5.00
C CYS A 142 6.78 -7.81 3.60
N ARG A 143 7.86 -8.56 3.38
CA ARG A 143 8.15 -9.23 2.11
C ARG A 143 7.57 -10.62 2.00
N SER A 144 7.03 -11.18 3.10
CA SER A 144 6.40 -12.50 3.08
C SER A 144 5.28 -12.57 2.04
N PRO A 145 5.13 -13.70 1.32
CA PRO A 145 3.98 -13.91 0.45
C PRO A 145 2.68 -14.18 1.22
N HIS A 146 2.77 -14.51 2.51
CA HIS A 146 1.62 -14.93 3.31
C HIS A 146 0.96 -13.74 4.00
N PHE A 147 -0.34 -13.62 3.80
CA PHE A 147 -1.18 -12.65 4.49
C PHE A 147 -2.62 -13.15 4.55
N HIS A 148 -3.41 -12.59 5.47
CA HIS A 148 -4.84 -12.84 5.56
C HIS A 148 -5.56 -11.60 6.10
N PHE A 149 -6.87 -11.55 5.92
CA PHE A 149 -7.76 -10.51 6.43
C PHE A 149 -8.50 -11.06 7.66
N PRO A 150 -8.17 -10.61 8.89
CA PRO A 150 -8.79 -11.16 10.10
C PRO A 150 -10.21 -10.65 10.35
N ASN A 151 -10.62 -9.55 9.68
CA ASN A 151 -11.96 -8.94 9.83
C ASN A 151 -12.31 -8.54 11.26
N THR A 152 -11.32 -8.00 12.01
CA THR A 152 -11.48 -7.58 13.41
C THR A 152 -12.41 -6.36 13.55
N TYR A 153 -12.47 -5.51 12.53
CA TYR A 153 -13.20 -4.24 12.51
C TYR A 153 -14.46 -4.33 11.66
N GLU A 154 -15.62 -3.99 12.25
CA GLU A 154 -16.92 -4.03 11.59
C GLU A 154 -17.13 -2.88 10.59
N ASN A 155 -16.36 -1.78 10.72
CA ASN A 155 -16.43 -0.66 9.80
C ASN A 155 -16.03 -1.13 8.38
N GLY A 156 -16.99 -1.07 7.45
CA GLY A 156 -16.81 -1.53 6.06
C GLY A 156 -15.82 -0.70 5.22
N ARG A 157 -15.23 0.35 5.82
CA ARG A 157 -14.16 1.16 5.21
C ARG A 157 -12.83 1.02 5.97
N CYS A 158 -12.76 0.14 6.96
CA CYS A 158 -11.54 -0.15 7.71
C CYS A 158 -10.95 -1.48 7.20
N VAL A 159 -9.87 -1.39 6.45
CA VAL A 159 -9.16 -2.57 5.91
C VAL A 159 -8.07 -2.97 6.89
N GLU A 160 -8.07 -4.24 7.26
CA GLU A 160 -7.04 -4.85 8.11
C GLU A 160 -6.50 -6.09 7.40
N TYR A 161 -5.19 -6.22 7.33
CA TYR A 161 -4.56 -7.48 6.98
C TYR A 161 -3.32 -7.74 7.81
N VAL A 162 -3.05 -9.02 8.06
CA VAL A 162 -1.90 -9.48 8.82
C VAL A 162 -0.96 -10.24 7.90
N LYS A 163 0.28 -9.78 7.85
CA LYS A 163 1.40 -10.47 7.20
C LYS A 163 2.02 -11.43 8.20
N ILE A 164 2.41 -12.62 7.73
CA ILE A 164 3.05 -13.64 8.56
C ILE A 164 4.27 -14.16 7.81
N ASP A 165 5.44 -14.23 8.45
CA ASP A 165 6.62 -14.87 7.87
C ASP A 165 6.78 -16.34 8.30
N GLU A 166 7.78 -17.01 7.76
CA GLU A 166 8.07 -18.42 8.05
C GLU A 166 8.46 -18.66 9.51
N GLU A 167 8.93 -17.64 10.22
CA GLU A 167 9.30 -17.67 11.63
C GLU A 167 8.09 -17.43 12.55
N GLY A 168 6.92 -17.10 11.97
CA GLY A 168 5.68 -16.81 12.69
C GLY A 168 5.58 -15.37 13.19
N ASN A 169 6.52 -14.48 12.83
CA ASN A 169 6.40 -13.06 13.13
C ASN A 169 5.23 -12.47 12.36
N LYS A 170 4.54 -11.51 12.99
CA LYS A 170 3.33 -10.91 12.42
C LYS A 170 3.43 -9.40 12.35
N ILE A 171 3.01 -8.84 11.22
CA ILE A 171 2.80 -7.41 11.02
C ILE A 171 1.34 -7.19 10.64
N GLU A 172 0.65 -6.39 11.44
CA GLU A 172 -0.68 -5.89 11.13
C GLU A 172 -0.57 -4.59 10.35
N VAL A 173 -1.37 -4.46 9.30
CA VAL A 173 -1.59 -3.23 8.54
C VAL A 173 -3.06 -2.88 8.66
N LEU A 174 -3.34 -1.72 9.25
CA LEU A 174 -4.68 -1.20 9.48
C LEU A 174 -4.83 0.13 8.76
N LEU A 175 -5.80 0.22 7.87
CA LEU A 175 -6.08 1.37 7.03
C LEU A 175 -7.52 1.81 7.26
N ASN A 176 -7.71 2.96 7.90
CA ASN A 176 -9.03 3.53 8.07
C ASN A 176 -9.39 4.41 6.89
N ALA A 177 -10.05 3.87 5.87
CA ALA A 177 -10.53 4.62 4.70
C ALA A 177 -11.92 5.26 4.93
N SER A 178 -12.35 5.44 6.17
CA SER A 178 -13.60 6.12 6.53
C SER A 178 -13.34 7.56 6.98
N ASN A 179 -14.42 8.32 7.12
CA ASN A 179 -14.42 9.67 7.68
C ASN A 179 -14.60 9.67 9.21
N GLU A 180 -14.63 8.49 9.83
CA GLU A 180 -14.85 8.30 11.27
C GLU A 180 -13.56 7.84 11.95
N ASN A 181 -13.48 8.07 13.25
CA ASN A 181 -12.40 7.53 14.06
C ASN A 181 -12.67 6.05 14.40
N VAL A 182 -11.61 5.24 14.36
CA VAL A 182 -11.66 3.81 14.71
C VAL A 182 -10.79 3.55 15.94
N ARG A 183 -11.37 2.94 16.98
CA ARG A 183 -10.59 2.49 18.12
C ARG A 183 -9.80 1.26 17.75
N VAL A 184 -8.47 1.33 17.92
CA VAL A 184 -7.56 0.23 17.62
C VAL A 184 -7.64 -0.84 18.69
N LYS A 185 -7.73 -2.11 18.29
CA LYS A 185 -7.81 -3.27 19.19
C LYS A 185 -6.43 -3.90 19.36
N GLY A 186 -6.10 -4.30 20.57
CA GLY A 186 -4.82 -4.96 20.90
C GLY A 186 -3.62 -4.01 20.87
N GLU A 187 -2.47 -4.55 21.20
CA GLU A 187 -1.19 -3.83 21.32
C GLU A 187 -0.17 -4.32 20.30
N GLY A 188 0.88 -3.54 20.07
CA GLY A 188 1.98 -3.92 19.19
C GLY A 188 3.03 -2.81 19.08
N GLU A 189 4.21 -3.17 18.60
CA GLU A 189 5.28 -2.23 18.30
C GLU A 189 4.95 -1.46 17.02
N ILE A 190 4.83 -0.13 17.11
CA ILE A 190 4.49 0.72 15.98
C ILE A 190 5.71 0.83 15.05
N LEU A 191 5.53 0.45 13.80
CA LEU A 191 6.53 0.55 12.75
C LEU A 191 6.32 1.78 11.86
N PHE A 192 5.05 2.10 11.59
CA PHE A 192 4.66 3.28 10.84
C PHE A 192 3.23 3.68 11.24
N ALA A 193 3.00 4.96 11.45
CA ALA A 193 1.67 5.47 11.74
C ALA A 193 1.45 6.87 11.18
N ARG A 194 0.22 7.13 10.75
CA ARG A 194 -0.31 8.46 10.44
C ARG A 194 -1.71 8.58 11.03
N LYS A 195 -2.02 9.73 11.64
CA LYS A 195 -3.30 9.99 12.32
C LYS A 195 -3.66 8.92 13.38
N PHE A 196 -2.68 8.47 14.12
CA PHE A 196 -2.84 7.54 15.24
C PHE A 196 -2.29 8.19 16.51
N ASP A 197 -3.07 8.22 17.58
CA ASP A 197 -2.72 8.85 18.86
C ASP A 197 -2.32 7.86 19.98
N GLY A 198 -2.23 6.58 19.64
CA GLY A 198 -1.93 5.48 20.57
C GLY A 198 -3.15 4.60 20.87
N ASP A 199 -4.37 5.07 20.63
CA ASP A 199 -5.62 4.33 20.86
C ASP A 199 -6.59 4.47 19.69
N ILE A 200 -6.65 5.64 19.07
CA ILE A 200 -7.59 5.98 18.00
C ILE A 200 -6.85 6.16 16.67
N LEU A 201 -7.30 5.48 15.65
CA LEU A 201 -6.91 5.71 14.26
C LEU A 201 -7.93 6.65 13.62
N GLY A 202 -7.50 7.87 13.35
CA GLY A 202 -8.33 8.92 12.77
C GLY A 202 -8.77 8.62 11.33
N ALA A 203 -9.67 9.45 10.80
CA ALA A 203 -10.15 9.39 9.42
C ALA A 203 -8.97 9.42 8.42
N ASN A 204 -8.96 8.51 7.45
CA ASN A 204 -7.87 8.29 6.51
C ASN A 204 -6.50 7.97 7.16
N GLY A 205 -6.54 7.42 8.38
CA GLY A 205 -5.34 7.05 9.14
C GLY A 205 -4.74 5.72 8.70
N THR A 206 -3.44 5.57 8.94
CA THR A 206 -2.65 4.36 8.66
C THR A 206 -1.93 3.92 9.92
N LEU A 207 -1.95 2.63 10.21
CA LEU A 207 -1.15 2.00 11.26
C LEU A 207 -0.52 0.71 10.73
N ILE A 208 0.80 0.58 10.90
CA ILE A 208 1.55 -0.65 10.64
C ILE A 208 2.30 -0.97 11.92
N ARG A 209 2.10 -2.18 12.46
CA ARG A 209 2.73 -2.58 13.74
C ARG A 209 3.05 -4.07 13.78
N LYS A 210 4.06 -4.43 14.56
CA LYS A 210 4.29 -5.83 14.95
C LYS A 210 3.28 -6.23 16.02
N ILE A 211 2.69 -7.40 15.87
CA ILE A 211 1.72 -7.95 16.83
C ILE A 211 2.20 -9.31 17.35
N GLY A 212 1.73 -9.71 18.54
CA GLY A 212 2.14 -10.97 19.15
C GLY A 212 3.55 -10.93 19.76
N VAL A 213 4.21 -9.78 19.81
CA VAL A 213 5.45 -9.56 20.56
C VAL A 213 5.06 -9.22 22.00
N THR A 214 5.51 -10.02 22.98
CA THR A 214 5.39 -9.63 24.38
C THR A 214 6.32 -8.43 24.57
N ILE A 215 5.74 -7.24 24.72
CA ILE A 215 6.53 -6.04 25.07
C ILE A 215 7.03 -6.28 26.50
N GLN A 216 8.35 -6.49 26.65
CA GLN A 216 9.02 -6.58 27.93
C GLN A 216 9.23 -5.21 28.55
#